data_dd2dd1b22845da810324728dee28e1bd
#
_entry.id   dd2dd1b22845da810324728dee28e1bd
#
_cell.length_a   1.000
_cell.length_b   1.000
_cell.length_c   1.000
_cell.angle_alpha   90.00
_cell.angle_beta   90.00
_cell.angle_gamma   90.00
#
_symmetry.space_group_name_H-M   'P 1'
#
loop_
_entity.id
_entity.type
_entity.pdbx_description
1 polymer ?
#
loop_
_entity_poly.entity_id
_entity_poly.type
_entity_poly.pdbx_seq_one_letter_code
_entity_poly.pdbx_strand_id
1 'polypeptide(L)'
;MTTAVAQPNVIELAAPQIDLSRLLARIAALGEVGKIDGGGVCRLALTDADRDGRDLVVRWMKELGLDVSIDGIGNVVGVRAGRTTNAAVMTGSHIDTV
;
A
#
# COMPACT_ATOMS: atom_id res chain seq x y z
N MET A 1 -0.07 38.44 -30.22
CA MET A 1 -0.23 37.01 -30.44
C MET A 1 0.65 36.26 -29.46
N THR A 2 0.04 35.76 -28.47
CA THR A 2 0.72 34.95 -27.52
C THR A 2 0.94 33.58 -28.13
N THR A 3 2.12 33.33 -28.55
CA THR A 3 2.54 31.97 -28.71
C THR A 3 2.26 31.29 -27.38
N ALA A 4 1.28 30.46 -27.38
CA ALA A 4 1.18 29.50 -26.29
C ALA A 4 2.58 28.92 -26.13
N VAL A 5 3.25 29.31 -25.09
CA VAL A 5 4.47 28.63 -24.71
C VAL A 5 4.06 27.21 -24.49
N ALA A 6 4.37 26.38 -25.47
CA ALA A 6 4.26 24.97 -25.28
C ALA A 6 4.97 24.70 -23.96
N GLN A 7 4.22 24.27 -23.00
CA GLN A 7 4.80 23.84 -21.75
C GLN A 7 5.35 22.45 -22.01
N PRO A 8 6.61 22.35 -22.44
CA PRO A 8 7.15 21.08 -22.92
C PRO A 8 7.22 20.02 -21.85
N ASN A 9 6.96 20.40 -20.59
CA ASN A 9 7.09 19.51 -19.46
C ASN A 9 5.73 19.15 -18.85
N VAL A 10 4.65 19.67 -19.39
CA VAL A 10 3.34 19.18 -19.02
C VAL A 10 3.07 17.94 -19.85
N ILE A 11 3.70 16.88 -19.44
CA ILE A 11 3.11 15.60 -19.70
C ILE A 11 1.83 15.63 -18.89
N GLU A 12 0.73 15.84 -19.57
CA GLU A 12 -0.53 15.53 -18.96
C GLU A 12 -0.59 14.03 -18.75
N LEU A 13 0.03 13.63 -17.65
CA LEU A 13 -0.29 12.33 -17.12
C LEU A 13 -1.75 12.43 -16.70
N ALA A 14 -2.58 11.61 -17.31
CA ALA A 14 -3.91 11.40 -16.79
C ALA A 14 -3.78 11.21 -15.29
N ALA A 15 -4.56 11.96 -14.52
CA ALA A 15 -4.53 11.82 -13.06
C ALA A 15 -4.69 10.34 -12.69
N PRO A 16 -3.89 9.83 -11.76
CA PRO A 16 -4.04 8.45 -11.32
C PRO A 16 -5.48 8.21 -10.89
N GLN A 17 -6.05 7.14 -11.38
CA GLN A 17 -7.41 6.72 -11.04
C GLN A 17 -7.33 5.56 -10.05
N ILE A 18 -8.20 5.60 -9.04
CA ILE A 18 -8.32 4.48 -8.12
C ILE A 18 -9.19 3.40 -8.77
N ASP A 19 -8.67 2.19 -8.79
CA ASP A 19 -9.46 1.01 -9.14
C ASP A 19 -10.25 0.58 -7.89
N LEU A 20 -11.51 0.99 -7.84
CA LEU A 20 -12.37 0.73 -6.69
C LEU A 20 -12.58 -0.77 -6.46
N SER A 21 -12.78 -1.53 -7.52
CA SER A 21 -12.99 -2.98 -7.39
C SER A 21 -11.79 -3.67 -6.77
N ARG A 22 -10.59 -3.31 -7.19
CA ARG A 22 -9.37 -3.86 -6.62
C ARG A 22 -9.18 -3.43 -5.16
N LEU A 23 -9.46 -2.18 -4.83
CA LEU A 23 -9.36 -1.67 -3.47
C LEU A 23 -10.29 -2.44 -2.54
N LEU A 24 -11.56 -2.57 -2.91
CA LEU A 24 -12.54 -3.29 -2.10
C LEU A 24 -12.20 -4.77 -1.97
N ALA A 25 -11.71 -5.40 -3.02
CA ALA A 25 -11.27 -6.80 -2.96
C ALA A 25 -10.11 -7.01 -1.99
N ARG A 26 -9.15 -6.08 -1.95
CA ARG A 26 -8.02 -6.14 -1.01
C ARG A 26 -8.46 -5.90 0.43
N ILE A 27 -9.35 -4.95 0.66
CA ILE A 27 -9.93 -4.73 2.00
C ILE A 27 -10.66 -5.99 2.47
N ALA A 28 -11.46 -6.60 1.63
CA ALA A 28 -12.17 -7.83 1.94
C ALA A 28 -11.21 -8.99 2.22
N ALA A 29 -10.17 -9.15 1.41
CA ALA A 29 -9.19 -10.22 1.59
C ALA A 29 -8.41 -10.07 2.90
N LEU A 30 -7.99 -8.86 3.24
CA LEU A 30 -7.32 -8.61 4.53
C LEU A 30 -8.30 -8.81 5.70
N GLY A 31 -9.56 -8.50 5.52
CA GLY A 31 -10.61 -8.73 6.51
C GLY A 31 -10.88 -10.20 6.82
N GLU A 32 -10.46 -11.13 5.96
CA GLU A 32 -10.57 -12.58 6.21
C GLU A 32 -9.45 -13.10 7.11
N VAL A 33 -8.34 -12.37 7.22
CA VAL A 33 -7.20 -12.77 8.06
C VAL A 33 -7.47 -12.38 9.51
N GLY A 34 -7.66 -13.37 10.35
CA GLY A 34 -8.04 -13.17 11.75
C GLY A 34 -9.52 -12.96 11.97
N LYS A 35 -10.36 -13.26 10.98
CA LYS A 35 -11.81 -13.15 11.10
C LYS A 35 -12.33 -13.99 12.25
N ILE A 36 -13.24 -13.41 13.02
CA ILE A 36 -13.91 -14.09 14.12
C ILE A 36 -15.42 -14.23 13.82
N ASP A 37 -16.07 -15.14 14.56
CA ASP A 37 -17.51 -15.32 14.45
C ASP A 37 -18.23 -14.00 14.79
N GLY A 38 -19.25 -13.68 14.01
CA GLY A 38 -20.02 -12.46 14.19
C GLY A 38 -19.54 -11.27 13.37
N GLY A 39 -18.51 -11.43 12.52
CA GLY A 39 -18.14 -10.45 11.51
C GLY A 39 -17.02 -9.49 11.88
N GLY A 40 -16.39 -9.67 13.02
CA GLY A 40 -15.22 -8.89 13.42
C GLY A 40 -13.91 -9.49 12.96
N VAL A 41 -12.82 -8.81 13.24
CA VAL A 41 -11.46 -9.27 12.99
C VAL A 41 -10.67 -9.16 14.29
N CYS A 42 -10.00 -10.26 14.67
CA CYS A 42 -9.04 -10.26 15.76
C CYS A 42 -7.66 -10.54 15.18
N ARG A 43 -6.87 -9.51 15.02
CA ARG A 43 -5.52 -9.57 14.46
C ARG A 43 -4.61 -8.71 15.33
N LEU A 44 -4.41 -9.18 16.56
CA LEU A 44 -3.56 -8.48 17.52
C LEU A 44 -2.10 -8.50 17.05
N ALA A 45 -1.40 -7.40 17.31
CA ALA A 45 0.00 -7.28 16.97
C ALA A 45 0.81 -8.46 17.52
N LEU A 46 1.73 -8.98 16.72
CA LEU A 46 2.65 -10.09 17.05
C LEU A 46 1.97 -11.46 17.23
N THR A 47 0.72 -11.59 16.84
CA THR A 47 0.04 -12.90 16.75
C THR A 47 0.26 -13.53 15.38
N ASP A 48 -0.12 -14.79 15.24
CA ASP A 48 -0.09 -15.49 13.95
C ASP A 48 -1.00 -14.83 12.92
N ALA A 49 -2.16 -14.34 13.33
CA ALA A 49 -3.05 -13.60 12.43
C ALA A 49 -2.39 -12.31 11.92
N ASP A 50 -1.69 -11.60 12.77
CA ASP A 50 -0.94 -10.40 12.37
C ASP A 50 0.18 -10.76 11.38
N ARG A 51 0.92 -11.81 11.64
CA ARG A 51 1.94 -12.31 10.70
C ARG A 51 1.33 -12.65 9.35
N ASP A 52 0.23 -13.37 9.32
CA ASP A 52 -0.44 -13.77 8.09
C ASP A 52 -0.96 -12.54 7.33
N GLY A 53 -1.48 -11.55 8.04
CA GLY A 53 -1.90 -10.27 7.45
C GLY A 53 -0.72 -9.50 6.85
N ARG A 54 0.39 -9.43 7.56
CA ARG A 54 1.62 -8.80 7.05
C ARG A 54 2.16 -9.53 5.83
N ASP A 55 2.16 -10.86 5.84
CA ASP A 55 2.59 -11.66 4.69
C ASP A 55 1.72 -11.39 3.47
N LEU A 56 0.42 -11.23 3.65
CA LEU A 56 -0.50 -10.88 2.57
C LEU A 56 -0.17 -9.49 1.99
N VAL A 57 0.03 -8.50 2.84
CA VAL A 57 0.37 -7.14 2.41
C VAL A 57 1.73 -7.11 1.71
N VAL A 58 2.73 -7.83 2.24
CA VAL A 58 4.05 -7.96 1.60
C VAL A 58 3.93 -8.56 0.21
N ARG A 59 3.10 -9.58 0.04
CA ARG A 59 2.85 -10.17 -1.28
C ARG A 59 2.31 -9.16 -2.26
N TRP A 60 1.32 -8.37 -1.85
CA TRP A 60 0.78 -7.31 -2.70
C TRP A 60 1.81 -6.23 -3.04
N MET A 61 2.64 -5.84 -2.08
CA MET A 61 3.72 -4.89 -2.33
C MET A 61 4.69 -5.41 -3.37
N LYS A 62 5.08 -6.68 -3.26
CA LYS A 62 5.99 -7.32 -4.22
C LYS A 62 5.36 -7.43 -5.62
N GLU A 63 4.09 -7.77 -5.70
CA GLU A 63 3.34 -7.80 -6.96
C GLU A 63 3.31 -6.44 -7.66
N LEU A 64 3.34 -5.36 -6.88
CA LEU A 64 3.43 -3.99 -7.39
C LEU A 64 4.86 -3.58 -7.76
N GLY A 65 5.84 -4.44 -7.56
CA GLY A 65 7.24 -4.14 -7.84
C GLY A 65 7.93 -3.27 -6.80
N LEU A 66 7.37 -3.16 -5.60
CA LEU A 66 8.00 -2.41 -4.51
C LEU A 66 9.19 -3.19 -3.94
N ASP A 67 10.20 -2.45 -3.50
CA ASP A 67 11.29 -2.99 -2.71
C ASP A 67 10.84 -3.04 -1.25
N VAL A 68 10.70 -4.25 -0.72
CA VAL A 68 10.09 -4.49 0.59
C VAL A 68 11.16 -4.79 1.63
N SER A 69 11.09 -4.12 2.75
CA SER A 69 11.90 -4.42 3.94
C SER A 69 11.02 -4.57 5.17
N ILE A 70 11.49 -5.35 6.12
CA ILE A 70 10.83 -5.57 7.40
C ILE A 70 11.87 -5.34 8.49
N ASP A 71 11.55 -4.46 9.43
CA ASP A 71 12.47 -4.16 10.51
C ASP A 71 12.36 -5.16 11.68
N GLY A 72 13.18 -4.94 12.71
CA GLY A 72 13.29 -5.86 13.84
C GLY A 72 12.05 -5.97 14.72
N ILE A 73 11.09 -5.06 14.59
CA ILE A 73 9.82 -5.10 15.33
C ILE A 73 8.61 -5.38 14.43
N GLY A 74 8.86 -5.68 13.15
CA GLY A 74 7.82 -6.11 12.24
C GLY A 74 7.17 -5.00 11.41
N ASN A 75 7.70 -3.78 11.41
CA ASN A 75 7.25 -2.77 10.48
C ASN A 75 7.60 -3.17 9.05
N VAL A 76 6.63 -3.09 8.17
CA VAL A 76 6.81 -3.40 6.75
C VAL A 76 6.89 -2.09 5.97
N VAL A 77 7.94 -1.95 5.18
CA VAL A 77 8.15 -0.77 4.33
C VAL A 77 8.30 -1.21 2.89
N GLY A 78 7.45 -0.70 2.03
CA GLY A 78 7.56 -0.88 0.58
C GLY A 78 8.00 0.44 -0.06
N VAL A 79 9.08 0.39 -0.83
CA VAL A 79 9.64 1.57 -1.49
C VAL A 79 9.51 1.44 -2.99
N ARG A 80 8.98 2.47 -3.59
CA ARG A 80 8.98 2.66 -5.04
C ARG A 80 9.98 3.75 -5.39
N ALA A 81 10.96 3.44 -6.22
CA ALA A 81 11.90 4.43 -6.69
C ALA A 81 11.18 5.51 -7.50
N GLY A 82 11.48 6.74 -7.20
CA GLY A 82 11.02 7.88 -7.98
C GLY A 82 11.93 8.16 -9.17
N ARG A 83 11.63 9.22 -9.89
CA ARG A 83 12.46 9.69 -11.01
C ARG A 83 13.74 10.37 -10.54
N THR A 84 13.74 10.88 -9.34
CA THR A 84 14.86 11.62 -8.75
C THR A 84 15.24 11.01 -7.41
N THR A 85 16.39 11.40 -6.89
CA THR A 85 16.85 11.04 -5.55
C THR A 85 16.48 12.06 -4.48
N ASN A 86 15.57 12.98 -4.79
CA ASN A 86 15.06 13.96 -3.85
C ASN A 86 14.26 13.30 -2.73
N ALA A 87 13.87 14.11 -1.75
CA ALA A 87 13.12 13.64 -0.60
C ALA A 87 11.91 12.80 -0.99
N ALA A 88 11.78 11.65 -0.36
CA ALA A 88 10.66 10.74 -0.59
C ALA A 88 9.39 11.25 0.09
N VAL A 89 8.24 10.86 -0.47
CA VAL A 89 6.95 10.99 0.19
C VAL A 89 6.63 9.67 0.86
N MET A 90 6.22 9.72 2.13
CA MET A 90 5.87 8.55 2.91
C MET A 90 4.40 8.61 3.30
N THR A 91 3.73 7.48 3.23
CA THR A 91 2.39 7.26 3.78
C THR A 91 2.40 5.97 4.58
N GLY A 92 1.52 5.84 5.53
CA GLY A 92 1.51 4.65 6.37
C GLY A 92 0.20 4.47 7.12
N SER A 93 0.05 3.26 7.63
CA SER A 93 -1.07 2.84 8.45
C SER A 93 -0.66 1.62 9.26
N HIS A 94 -1.59 1.01 9.97
CA HIS A 94 -1.39 -0.25 10.65
C HIS A 94 -2.47 -1.25 10.27
N ILE A 95 -2.20 -2.53 10.40
CA ILE A 95 -3.15 -3.59 10.09
C ILE A 95 -3.57 -4.40 11.31
N ASP A 96 -2.88 -4.23 12.42
CA ASP A 96 -3.27 -4.86 13.67
C ASP A 96 -4.58 -4.27 14.21
N THR A 97 -5.31 -5.09 14.93
CA THR A 97 -6.59 -4.72 15.58
C THR A 97 -6.44 -4.77 17.10
N VAL A 98 -7.43 -4.27 17.77
CA VAL A 98 -7.55 -4.41 19.23
C VAL A 98 -8.31 -5.67 19.61
#